data_43b99bf8908f1d8ece49b4298e7ecbc6
#
_entry.id   43b99bf8908f1d8ece49b4298e7ecbc6
#
_cell.length_a   1.000
_cell.length_b   1.000
_cell.length_c   1.000
_cell.angle_alpha   90.00
_cell.angle_beta   90.00
_cell.angle_gamma   90.00
#
_symmetry.space_group_name_H-M   'P 1'
#
loop_
_entity.id
_entity.type
_entity.pdbx_description
1 polymer ?
#
loop_
_entity_poly.entity_id
_entity_poly.type
_entity_poly.pdbx_seq_one_letter_code
_entity_poly.pdbx_strand_id
1 'polypeptide(L)'
;MIIAAALLDDVIAHAREEYDAECCGMIAYASEPGEEGGRATRVHRARNVYASRKRFEIDGKEVLKTTDEFEQEGWELGAIYHSHTHTAPYPSQTDINFAANWPGLEWVIVGLAAEQPEVRCYLIEGGEVKELALQVR
;
A
#
# COMPACT_ATOMS: atom_id res chain seq x y z
N MET A 1 -4.17 1.28 10.59
CA MET A 1 -2.99 2.10 10.20
C MET A 1 -3.17 3.53 10.66
N ILE A 2 -2.14 4.09 11.24
CA ILE A 2 -2.07 5.52 11.57
C ILE A 2 -1.10 6.15 10.59
N ILE A 3 -1.54 7.20 9.90
CA ILE A 3 -0.74 7.85 8.87
C ILE A 3 -0.90 9.38 8.94
N ALA A 4 0.21 10.10 8.82
CA ALA A 4 0.15 11.56 8.71
C ALA A 4 -0.48 12.00 7.39
N ALA A 5 -1.22 13.10 7.41
CA ALA A 5 -1.88 13.62 6.21
C ALA A 5 -0.91 13.81 5.03
N ALA A 6 0.30 14.30 5.30
CA ALA A 6 1.31 14.51 4.25
C ALA A 6 1.72 13.20 3.55
N LEU A 7 1.83 12.10 4.30
CA LEU A 7 2.16 10.79 3.72
C LEU A 7 1.00 10.24 2.91
N LEU A 8 -0.22 10.39 3.41
CA LEU A 8 -1.41 9.97 2.67
C LEU A 8 -1.58 10.78 1.39
N ASP A 9 -1.33 12.08 1.44
CA ASP A 9 -1.37 12.94 0.25
C ASP A 9 -0.34 12.50 -0.79
N ASP A 10 0.84 12.04 -0.37
CA ASP A 10 1.86 11.51 -1.27
C ASP A 10 1.39 10.23 -1.98
N VAL A 11 0.75 9.33 -1.25
CA VAL A 11 0.15 8.11 -1.83
C VAL A 11 -0.90 8.45 -2.88
N ILE A 12 -1.80 9.37 -2.55
CA ILE A 12 -2.86 9.81 -3.45
C ILE A 12 -2.29 10.52 -4.68
N ALA A 13 -1.29 11.38 -4.49
CA ALA A 13 -0.63 12.08 -5.60
C ALA A 13 0.04 11.08 -6.55
N HIS A 14 0.70 10.07 -6.01
CA HIS A 14 1.32 9.02 -6.82
C HIS A 14 0.28 8.28 -7.67
N ALA A 15 -0.85 7.93 -7.06
CA ALA A 15 -1.95 7.28 -7.78
C ALA A 15 -2.47 8.13 -8.95
N ARG A 16 -2.61 9.43 -8.73
CA ARG A 16 -3.08 10.36 -9.77
C ARG A 16 -2.04 10.57 -10.88
N GLU A 17 -0.76 10.64 -10.52
CA GLU A 17 0.33 10.82 -11.49
C GLU A 17 0.49 9.62 -12.42
N GLU A 18 0.28 8.41 -11.93
CA GLU A 18 0.40 7.18 -12.73
C GLU A 18 -0.86 6.84 -13.52
N TYR A 19 -1.97 7.54 -13.23
CA TYR A 19 -3.23 7.29 -13.92
C TYR A 19 -3.03 7.37 -15.45
N ASP A 20 -3.50 6.38 -16.22
CA ASP A 20 -4.45 5.32 -15.87
C ASP A 20 -3.82 3.95 -15.55
N ALA A 21 -2.51 3.86 -15.39
CA ALA A 21 -1.89 2.66 -14.84
C ALA A 21 -2.07 2.62 -13.32
N GLU A 22 -2.07 1.41 -12.74
CA GLU A 22 -2.00 1.25 -11.30
C GLU A 22 -0.64 1.72 -10.80
N CYS A 23 -0.63 2.56 -9.77
CA CYS A 23 0.59 2.83 -9.03
C CYS A 23 0.80 1.75 -7.98
N CYS A 24 2.01 1.63 -7.48
CA CYS A 24 2.32 0.78 -6.34
C CYS A 24 3.46 1.38 -5.53
N GLY A 25 3.54 0.96 -4.28
CA GLY A 25 4.59 1.44 -3.39
C GLY A 25 4.62 0.68 -2.08
N MET A 26 5.53 1.11 -1.23
CA MET A 26 5.80 0.47 0.05
C MET A 26 5.71 1.50 1.16
N ILE A 27 5.14 1.10 2.28
CA ILE A 27 4.99 1.98 3.45
C ILE A 27 5.76 1.36 4.61
N ALA A 28 6.68 2.14 5.18
CA ALA A 28 7.41 1.74 6.37
C ALA A 28 6.55 2.00 7.61
N TYR A 29 6.62 1.08 8.57
CA TYR A 29 6.02 1.25 9.88
C TYR A 29 7.10 1.38 10.94
N ALA A 30 6.81 2.15 12.00
CA ALA A 30 7.62 2.14 13.19
C ALA A 30 7.66 0.72 13.77
N SER A 31 8.85 0.29 14.26
CA SER A 31 9.06 -1.09 14.73
C SER A 31 8.25 -1.45 15.98
N GLU A 32 7.79 -0.44 16.72
CA GLU A 32 6.92 -0.67 17.88
C GLU A 32 5.48 -0.38 17.49
N PRO A 33 4.65 -1.41 17.29
CA PRO A 33 3.24 -1.19 17.03
C PRO A 33 2.61 -0.56 18.26
N GLY A 34 1.92 0.55 18.06
CA GLY A 34 1.07 1.12 19.09
C GLY A 34 -0.17 0.24 19.29
N GLU A 35 -0.93 0.52 20.34
CA GLU A 35 -2.19 -0.18 20.64
C GLU A 35 -3.23 -0.04 19.52
N GLU A 36 -3.06 0.95 18.64
CA GLU A 36 -4.01 1.31 17.58
C GLU A 36 -3.60 0.81 16.20
N GLY A 37 -2.59 -0.05 16.10
CA GLY A 37 -2.09 -0.58 14.83
C GLY A 37 -0.79 0.06 14.36
N GLY A 38 -0.38 -0.27 13.14
CA GLY A 38 0.89 0.21 12.57
C GLY A 38 0.89 1.71 12.32
N ARG A 39 2.03 2.34 12.61
CA ARG A 39 2.25 3.76 12.36
C ARG A 39 3.16 3.95 11.16
N ALA A 40 2.62 4.54 10.10
CA ALA A 40 3.38 4.85 8.88
C ALA A 40 4.44 5.92 9.17
N THR A 41 5.66 5.68 8.70
CA THR A 41 6.81 6.59 8.88
C THR A 41 7.35 7.11 7.57
N ARG A 42 7.26 6.34 6.51
CA ARG A 42 7.74 6.73 5.18
C ARG A 42 6.93 6.03 4.08
N VAL A 43 6.74 6.74 2.97
CA VAL A 43 6.18 6.21 1.74
C VAL A 43 7.29 6.11 0.71
N HIS A 44 7.46 4.94 0.10
CA HIS A 44 8.34 4.73 -1.03
C HIS A 44 7.51 4.47 -2.27
N ARG A 45 7.59 5.37 -3.24
CA ARG A 45 6.94 5.19 -4.54
C ARG A 45 7.72 4.16 -5.34
N ALA A 46 7.10 3.05 -5.67
CA ALA A 46 7.72 1.99 -6.44
C ALA A 46 7.31 2.08 -7.91
N ARG A 47 8.03 1.34 -8.74
CA ARG A 47 7.69 1.17 -10.13
C ARG A 47 6.78 -0.04 -10.28
N ASN A 48 5.67 0.13 -11.01
CA ASN A 48 4.86 -1.00 -11.44
C ASN A 48 5.53 -1.65 -12.65
N VAL A 49 6.04 -2.85 -12.46
CA VAL A 49 6.75 -3.60 -13.52
C VAL A 49 5.86 -3.80 -14.75
N TYR A 50 4.57 -4.02 -14.54
CA TYR A 50 3.62 -4.24 -15.64
C TYR A 50 3.15 -2.96 -16.34
N ALA A 51 3.28 -1.80 -15.69
CA ALA A 51 2.73 -0.54 -16.18
C ALA A 51 1.27 -0.70 -16.63
N SER A 52 0.48 -1.46 -15.85
CA SER A 52 -0.87 -1.88 -16.20
C SER A 52 -1.93 -1.16 -15.36
N ARG A 53 -3.11 -0.97 -15.93
CA ARG A 53 -4.27 -0.45 -15.19
C ARG A 53 -5.07 -1.53 -14.45
N LYS A 54 -4.67 -2.80 -14.54
CA LYS A 54 -5.40 -3.93 -13.97
C LYS A 54 -4.63 -4.71 -12.91
N ARG A 55 -3.31 -4.56 -12.86
CA ARG A 55 -2.46 -5.27 -11.92
C ARG A 55 -1.14 -4.55 -11.70
N PHE A 56 -0.46 -4.92 -10.63
CA PHE A 56 0.85 -4.37 -10.32
C PHE A 56 1.81 -5.46 -9.84
N GLU A 57 3.08 -5.18 -9.95
CA GLU A 57 4.15 -5.94 -9.32
C GLU A 57 5.33 -5.01 -9.05
N ILE A 58 5.96 -5.17 -7.89
CA ILE A 58 7.18 -4.46 -7.54
C ILE A 58 8.35 -5.41 -7.78
N ASP A 59 9.37 -4.95 -8.51
CA ASP A 59 10.57 -5.76 -8.75
C ASP A 59 11.21 -6.20 -7.43
N GLY A 60 11.61 -7.48 -7.34
CA GLY A 60 12.17 -8.06 -6.11
C GLY A 60 13.42 -7.33 -5.62
N LYS A 61 14.24 -6.79 -6.52
CA LYS A 61 15.43 -6.01 -6.14
C LYS A 61 15.04 -4.69 -5.49
N GLU A 62 14.00 -4.05 -5.99
CA GLU A 62 13.47 -2.82 -5.40
C GLU A 62 12.91 -3.10 -4.00
N VAL A 63 12.18 -4.20 -3.83
CA VAL A 63 11.65 -4.61 -2.52
C VAL A 63 12.78 -4.80 -1.51
N LEU A 64 13.83 -5.56 -1.87
CA LEU A 64 14.97 -5.80 -0.99
C LEU A 64 15.69 -4.51 -0.60
N LYS A 65 16.00 -3.68 -1.58
CA LYS A 65 16.70 -2.41 -1.35
C LYS A 65 15.89 -1.50 -0.43
N THR A 66 14.61 -1.37 -0.69
CA THR A 66 13.73 -0.50 0.09
C THR A 66 13.54 -1.02 1.51
N THR A 67 13.37 -2.33 1.67
CA THR A 67 13.27 -2.96 2.99
C THR A 67 14.53 -2.74 3.80
N ASP A 68 15.71 -2.90 3.19
CA ASP A 68 16.98 -2.62 3.85
C ASP A 68 17.10 -1.16 4.29
N GLU A 69 16.68 -0.22 3.45
CA GLU A 69 16.67 1.21 3.79
C GLU A 69 15.75 1.48 4.99
N PHE A 70 14.58 0.85 5.05
CA PHE A 70 13.68 0.97 6.18
C PHE A 70 14.32 0.43 7.47
N GLU A 71 14.93 -0.73 7.39
CA GLU A 71 15.59 -1.37 8.54
C GLU A 71 16.74 -0.52 9.09
N GLN A 72 17.49 0.16 8.23
CA GLN A 72 18.55 1.08 8.63
C GLN A 72 18.03 2.26 9.46
N GLU A 73 16.78 2.66 9.24
CA GLU A 73 16.13 3.71 10.02
C GLU A 73 15.44 3.18 11.29
N GLY A 74 15.52 1.87 11.54
CA GLY A 74 14.84 1.23 12.66
C GLY A 74 13.35 0.96 12.39
N TRP A 75 12.96 0.93 11.14
CA TRP A 75 11.58 0.65 10.73
C TRP A 75 11.46 -0.73 10.11
N GLU A 76 10.22 -1.12 9.81
CA GLU A 76 9.94 -2.36 9.08
C GLU A 76 8.99 -2.08 7.92
N LEU A 77 8.96 -2.97 6.93
CA LEU A 77 7.94 -2.93 5.88
C LEU A 77 6.60 -3.28 6.51
N GLY A 78 5.67 -2.34 6.51
CA GLY A 78 4.37 -2.52 7.16
C GLY A 78 3.24 -2.74 6.18
N ALA A 79 3.28 -2.08 5.02
CA ALA A 79 2.21 -2.16 4.03
C ALA A 79 2.73 -2.00 2.61
N ILE A 80 1.96 -2.56 1.69
CA ILE A 80 2.11 -2.30 0.25
C ILE A 80 0.85 -1.55 -0.18
N TYR A 81 1.00 -0.50 -0.97
CA TYR A 81 -0.15 0.21 -1.54
C TYR A 81 -0.17 0.09 -3.06
N HIS A 82 -1.37 0.15 -3.60
CA HIS A 82 -1.59 0.27 -5.04
C HIS A 82 -2.90 1.01 -5.30
N SER A 83 -3.12 1.38 -6.56
CA SER A 83 -4.35 2.08 -6.96
C SER A 83 -5.23 1.18 -7.82
N HIS A 84 -6.55 1.36 -7.66
CA HIS A 84 -7.55 0.87 -8.61
C HIS A 84 -8.05 2.06 -9.40
N THR A 85 -7.83 2.05 -10.71
CA THR A 85 -8.11 3.22 -11.54
C THR A 85 -9.59 3.35 -11.92
N HIS A 86 -10.30 2.22 -12.06
CA HIS A 86 -11.70 2.21 -12.52
C HIS A 86 -12.64 1.40 -11.63
N THR A 87 -12.13 0.75 -10.57
CA THR A 87 -12.93 -0.06 -9.66
C THR A 87 -12.86 0.48 -8.25
N ALA A 88 -13.74 -0.03 -7.38
CA ALA A 88 -13.74 0.32 -5.96
C ALA A 88 -12.43 -0.08 -5.28
N PRO A 89 -12.01 0.62 -4.20
CA PRO A 89 -10.79 0.28 -3.46
C PRO A 89 -11.01 -0.95 -2.55
N TYR A 90 -11.29 -2.08 -3.16
CA TYR A 90 -11.46 -3.37 -2.52
C TYR A 90 -10.56 -4.39 -3.21
N PRO A 91 -9.89 -5.30 -2.47
CA PRO A 91 -8.97 -6.27 -3.10
C PRO A 91 -9.63 -7.11 -4.18
N SER A 92 -9.01 -7.14 -5.36
CA SER A 92 -9.40 -8.05 -6.43
C SER A 92 -8.93 -9.47 -6.11
N GLN A 93 -9.42 -10.46 -6.87
CA GLN A 93 -8.93 -11.84 -6.70
C GLN A 93 -7.42 -11.92 -6.98
N THR A 94 -6.92 -11.14 -7.94
CA THR A 94 -5.49 -11.04 -8.22
C THR A 94 -4.73 -10.49 -6.99
N ASP A 95 -5.27 -9.46 -6.35
CA ASP A 95 -4.67 -8.88 -5.14
C ASP A 95 -4.63 -9.91 -4.00
N ILE A 96 -5.71 -10.65 -3.80
CA ILE A 96 -5.81 -11.68 -2.75
C ILE A 96 -4.77 -12.78 -2.99
N ASN A 97 -4.63 -13.23 -4.24
CA ASN A 97 -3.66 -14.25 -4.60
C ASN A 97 -2.22 -13.75 -4.39
N PHE A 98 -1.96 -12.49 -4.73
CA PHE A 98 -0.65 -11.88 -4.56
C PHE A 98 -0.29 -11.72 -3.08
N ALA A 99 -1.26 -11.37 -2.24
CA ALA A 99 -1.06 -11.19 -0.81
C ALA A 99 -0.58 -12.46 -0.10
N ALA A 100 -0.86 -13.63 -0.64
CA ALA A 100 -0.40 -14.90 -0.08
C ALA A 100 1.13 -14.99 -0.03
N ASN A 101 1.84 -14.25 -0.87
CA ASN A 101 3.32 -14.21 -0.90
C ASN A 101 3.90 -13.24 0.13
N TRP A 102 3.05 -12.45 0.81
CA TRP A 102 3.47 -11.38 1.72
C TRP A 102 2.74 -11.47 3.06
N PRO A 103 2.91 -12.58 3.81
CA PRO A 103 2.19 -12.75 5.07
C PRO A 103 2.53 -11.63 6.07
N GLY A 104 1.53 -11.17 6.78
CA GLY A 104 1.68 -10.15 7.83
C GLY A 104 1.69 -8.71 7.34
N LEU A 105 1.72 -8.45 6.04
CA LEU A 105 1.65 -7.08 5.53
C LEU A 105 0.21 -6.59 5.45
N GLU A 106 0.04 -5.29 5.65
CA GLU A 106 -1.23 -4.62 5.38
C GLU A 106 -1.25 -4.12 3.94
N TRP A 107 -2.44 -3.90 3.42
CA TRP A 107 -2.67 -3.54 2.02
C TRP A 107 -3.48 -2.26 1.95
N VAL A 108 -2.93 -1.24 1.31
CA VAL A 108 -3.59 0.04 1.11
C VAL A 108 -3.99 0.16 -0.35
N ILE A 109 -5.26 0.46 -0.60
CA ILE A 109 -5.79 0.61 -1.95
C ILE A 109 -6.37 2.01 -2.10
N VAL A 110 -5.91 2.72 -3.14
CA VAL A 110 -6.43 4.02 -3.52
C VAL A 110 -7.39 3.84 -4.68
N GLY A 111 -8.67 4.11 -4.47
CA GLY A 111 -9.67 4.05 -5.53
C GLY A 111 -9.83 5.41 -6.20
N LEU A 112 -9.73 5.44 -7.54
CA LEU A 112 -9.85 6.64 -8.35
C LEU A 112 -11.09 6.66 -9.23
N ALA A 113 -12.00 5.71 -9.04
CA ALA A 113 -13.22 5.61 -9.86
C ALA A 113 -14.20 6.75 -9.61
N ALA A 114 -14.25 7.28 -8.38
CA ALA A 114 -15.08 8.41 -8.01
C ALA A 114 -14.32 9.73 -8.16
N GLU A 115 -15.04 10.85 -8.13
CA GLU A 115 -14.45 12.18 -8.24
C GLU A 115 -13.43 12.45 -7.13
N GLN A 116 -13.75 12.04 -5.90
CA GLN A 116 -12.83 12.12 -4.78
C GLN A 116 -12.14 10.76 -4.59
N PRO A 117 -10.81 10.73 -4.36
CA PRO A 117 -10.12 9.49 -4.11
C PRO A 117 -10.57 8.89 -2.78
N GLU A 118 -10.69 7.57 -2.76
CA GLU A 118 -11.05 6.82 -1.57
C GLU A 118 -9.90 5.89 -1.21
N VAL A 119 -9.42 5.94 0.03
CA VAL A 119 -8.30 5.13 0.49
C VAL A 119 -8.77 4.20 1.59
N ARG A 120 -8.48 2.90 1.45
CA ARG A 120 -8.83 1.89 2.44
C ARG A 120 -7.64 0.98 2.73
N CYS A 121 -7.62 0.43 3.93
CA CYS A 121 -6.56 -0.46 4.40
C CYS A 121 -7.15 -1.82 4.75
N TYR A 122 -6.41 -2.89 4.41
CA TYR A 122 -6.89 -4.27 4.59
C TYR A 122 -5.78 -5.16 5.14
N LEU A 123 -6.21 -6.19 5.86
CA LEU A 123 -5.38 -7.35 6.13
C LEU A 123 -5.95 -8.52 5.32
N ILE A 124 -5.10 -9.23 4.58
CA ILE A 124 -5.50 -10.36 3.75
C ILE A 124 -4.71 -11.59 4.20
N GLU A 125 -5.40 -12.54 4.81
CA GLU A 125 -4.79 -13.76 5.33
C GLU A 125 -5.65 -14.97 5.00
N GLY A 126 -5.01 -16.03 4.46
CA GLY A 126 -5.73 -17.24 4.11
C GLY A 126 -6.86 -17.03 3.09
N GLY A 127 -6.72 -16.04 2.23
CA GLY A 127 -7.75 -15.68 1.25
C GLY A 127 -8.90 -14.84 1.83
N GLU A 128 -8.87 -14.55 3.12
CA GLU A 128 -9.89 -13.72 3.78
C GLU A 128 -9.45 -12.27 3.86
N VAL A 129 -10.37 -11.36 3.54
CA VAL A 129 -10.14 -9.91 3.54
C VAL A 129 -10.81 -9.30 4.76
N LYS A 130 -10.01 -8.57 5.55
CA LYS A 130 -10.50 -7.81 6.70
C LYS A 130 -10.13 -6.34 6.52
N GLU A 131 -11.11 -5.46 6.53
CA GLU A 131 -10.83 -4.03 6.50
C GLU A 131 -10.32 -3.54 7.85
N LEU A 132 -9.26 -2.72 7.82
CA LEU A 132 -8.66 -2.11 8.99
C LEU A 132 -8.97 -0.62 9.03
N ALA A 133 -9.03 -0.06 10.23
CA ALA A 133 -9.19 1.39 10.38
C ALA A 133 -7.97 2.13 9.82
N LEU A 134 -8.23 3.20 9.07
CA LEU A 134 -7.22 4.13 8.57
C LEU A 134 -7.42 5.46 9.29
N GLN A 135 -6.47 5.81 10.16
CA GLN A 135 -6.54 7.04 10.95
C GLN A 135 -5.51 8.04 10.44
N VAL A 136 -5.99 9.19 10.03
CA VAL A 136 -5.14 10.29 9.56
C VAL A 136 -4.88 11.24 10.72
N ARG A 137 -3.63 11.37 11.11
CA ARG A 137 -3.24 12.19 12.26
C ARG A 137 -2.04 13.07 11.98
#